data_bb024165bf33543af39ab5413e7403c2
#
_entry.id   bb024165bf33543af39ab5413e7403c2
#
_cell.length_a   1.000
_cell.length_b   1.000
_cell.length_c   1.000
_cell.angle_alpha   90.00
_cell.angle_beta   90.00
_cell.angle_gamma   90.00
#
_symmetry.space_group_name_H-M   'P 1'
#
loop_
_entity.id
_entity.type
_entity.pdbx_description
1 polymer ?
#
loop_
_entity_poly.entity_id
_entity_poly.type
_entity_poly.pdbx_seq_one_letter_code
_entity_poly.pdbx_strand_id
1 'polypeptide(L)'
;MNFDFSEDQKLLRDQARKFLVEKCTTRTVRKVYEAGGGFDRTLWKAIADMGWMGTVIPENYGGLGLGYLELCVVAEELGRALAPVPFSSTVYLFAELLMAAGSEEQKKKYLPAIATRGLTDPFARAEAAGAVTPKSIRVSFKGGKLSGTKIAAADGMD
;
A
#
# COMPACT_ATOMS: atom_id res chain seq x y z
N MET A 1 16.22 2.24 28.91
CA MET A 1 15.27 2.47 27.79
C MET A 1 15.27 1.17 27.01
N ASN A 2 14.12 0.56 26.80
CA ASN A 2 14.02 -0.66 26.01
C ASN A 2 13.71 -0.25 24.55
N PHE A 3 14.58 -0.62 23.60
CA PHE A 3 14.42 -0.36 22.17
C PHE A 3 13.86 -1.57 21.40
N ASP A 4 13.47 -2.63 22.12
CA ASP A 4 12.88 -3.82 21.51
C ASP A 4 11.39 -3.61 21.21
N PHE A 5 10.87 -4.38 20.27
CA PHE A 5 9.44 -4.41 19.98
C PHE A 5 8.62 -4.86 21.19
N SER A 6 7.40 -4.35 21.29
CA SER A 6 6.42 -4.85 22.26
C SER A 6 6.05 -6.31 21.97
N GLU A 7 5.44 -6.97 22.96
CA GLU A 7 4.98 -8.36 22.78
C GLU A 7 3.91 -8.45 21.67
N ASP A 8 3.04 -7.45 21.56
CA ASP A 8 2.02 -7.38 20.49
C ASP A 8 2.66 -7.20 19.11
N GLN A 9 3.70 -6.37 19.00
CA GLN A 9 4.46 -6.19 17.75
C GLN A 9 5.22 -7.46 17.36
N LYS A 10 5.79 -8.20 18.33
CA LYS A 10 6.41 -9.49 18.10
C LYS A 10 5.40 -10.52 17.63
N LEU A 11 4.22 -10.57 18.26
CA LEU A 11 3.13 -11.46 17.87
C LEU A 11 2.66 -11.15 16.44
N LEU A 12 2.46 -9.88 16.11
CA LEU A 12 2.12 -9.44 14.75
C LEU A 12 3.15 -9.91 13.72
N ARG A 13 4.45 -9.72 14.02
CA ARG A 13 5.54 -10.18 13.16
C ARG A 13 5.50 -11.69 12.95
N ASP A 14 5.33 -12.46 14.02
CA ASP A 14 5.36 -13.92 13.95
C ASP A 14 4.15 -14.46 13.17
N GLN A 15 2.97 -13.84 13.34
CA GLN A 15 1.78 -14.14 12.55
C GLN A 15 1.96 -13.78 11.07
N ALA A 16 2.50 -12.59 10.79
CA ALA A 16 2.76 -12.16 9.42
C ALA A 16 3.76 -13.09 8.72
N ARG A 17 4.83 -13.45 9.41
CA ARG A 17 5.82 -14.41 8.92
C ARG A 17 5.22 -15.77 8.61
N LYS A 18 4.47 -16.34 9.54
CA LYS A 18 3.81 -17.64 9.37
C LYS A 18 2.87 -17.62 8.17
N PHE A 19 2.03 -16.60 8.06
CA PHE A 19 1.11 -16.43 6.94
C PHE A 19 1.85 -16.36 5.60
N LEU A 20 2.89 -15.53 5.51
CA LEU A 20 3.63 -15.35 4.27
C LEU A 20 4.46 -16.58 3.88
N VAL A 21 5.03 -17.30 4.84
CA VAL A 21 5.70 -18.58 4.55
C VAL A 21 4.74 -19.59 3.94
N GLU A 22 3.48 -19.61 4.38
CA GLU A 22 2.46 -20.51 3.85
C GLU A 22 1.91 -20.05 2.49
N LYS A 23 1.58 -18.75 2.34
CA LYS A 23 0.83 -18.23 1.19
C LYS A 23 1.72 -17.63 0.09
N CYS A 24 2.89 -17.11 0.44
CA CYS A 24 3.81 -16.44 -0.49
C CYS A 24 5.10 -17.25 -0.67
N THR A 25 5.01 -18.37 -1.32
CA THR A 25 6.18 -19.22 -1.61
C THR A 25 7.03 -18.63 -2.74
N THR A 26 8.31 -18.98 -2.81
CA THR A 26 9.19 -18.61 -3.94
C THR A 26 8.59 -18.99 -5.30
N ARG A 27 7.83 -20.07 -5.36
CA ARG A 27 7.10 -20.49 -6.58
C ARG A 27 6.01 -19.48 -6.94
N THR A 28 5.27 -18.99 -5.95
CA THR A 28 4.25 -17.93 -6.15
C THR A 28 4.88 -16.66 -6.71
N VAL A 29 5.98 -16.22 -6.11
CA VAL A 29 6.72 -15.02 -6.56
C VAL A 29 7.23 -15.18 -8.00
N ARG A 30 7.88 -16.30 -8.31
CA ARG A 30 8.38 -16.60 -9.67
C ARG A 30 7.26 -16.63 -10.70
N LYS A 31 6.11 -17.21 -10.38
CA LYS A 31 4.96 -17.26 -11.29
C LYS A 31 4.51 -15.87 -11.72
N VAL A 32 4.44 -14.91 -10.80
CA VAL A 32 4.05 -13.53 -11.12
C VAL A 32 5.15 -12.86 -11.96
N TYR A 33 6.40 -13.02 -11.59
CA TYR A 33 7.54 -12.46 -12.32
C TYR A 33 7.62 -12.99 -13.77
N GLU A 34 7.50 -14.30 -13.95
CA GLU A 34 7.55 -14.96 -15.27
C GLU A 34 6.33 -14.65 -16.14
N ALA A 35 5.20 -14.27 -15.55
CA ALA A 35 4.02 -13.80 -16.27
C ALA A 35 4.16 -12.36 -16.83
N GLY A 36 5.30 -11.71 -16.62
CA GLY A 36 5.55 -10.37 -17.14
C GLY A 36 5.16 -9.24 -16.21
N GLY A 37 4.92 -9.50 -14.94
CA GLY A 37 4.57 -8.51 -13.91
C GLY A 37 3.13 -8.64 -13.43
N GLY A 38 2.59 -7.53 -12.87
CA GLY A 38 1.34 -7.54 -12.16
C GLY A 38 1.49 -8.00 -10.71
N PHE A 39 0.42 -8.48 -10.10
CA PHE A 39 0.45 -8.94 -8.72
C PHE A 39 -0.39 -10.20 -8.50
N ASP A 40 -0.15 -10.90 -7.39
CA ASP A 40 -0.97 -12.04 -6.99
C ASP A 40 -2.27 -11.58 -6.32
N ARG A 41 -3.38 -11.62 -7.07
CA ARG A 41 -4.70 -11.19 -6.60
C ARG A 41 -5.23 -12.05 -5.45
N THR A 42 -4.85 -13.33 -5.39
CA THR A 42 -5.25 -14.23 -4.31
C THR A 42 -4.54 -13.87 -3.01
N LEU A 43 -3.23 -13.64 -3.10
CA LEU A 43 -2.43 -13.18 -1.96
C LEU A 43 -2.89 -11.79 -1.50
N TRP A 44 -3.16 -10.88 -2.44
CA TRP A 44 -3.65 -9.54 -2.15
C TRP A 44 -4.95 -9.55 -1.36
N LYS A 45 -5.92 -10.36 -1.82
CA LYS A 45 -7.17 -10.56 -1.08
C LYS A 45 -6.94 -11.13 0.31
N ALA A 46 -6.10 -12.13 0.44
CA ALA A 46 -5.78 -12.74 1.74
C ALA A 46 -5.10 -11.75 2.71
N ILE A 47 -4.27 -10.84 2.19
CA ILE A 47 -3.67 -9.73 2.97
C ILE A 47 -4.76 -8.74 3.43
N ALA A 48 -5.75 -8.43 2.57
CA ALA A 48 -6.89 -7.61 2.96
C ALA A 48 -7.71 -8.27 4.07
N ASP A 49 -7.97 -9.56 3.95
CA ASP A 49 -8.70 -10.34 4.96
C ASP A 49 -7.96 -10.39 6.31
N MET A 50 -6.62 -10.26 6.32
CA MET A 50 -5.80 -10.10 7.53
C MET A 50 -5.84 -8.68 8.14
N GLY A 51 -6.45 -7.71 7.47
CA GLY A 51 -6.56 -6.32 7.92
C GLY A 51 -5.27 -5.49 7.77
N TRP A 52 -4.21 -6.01 7.16
CA TRP A 52 -2.91 -5.33 7.11
C TRP A 52 -2.95 -4.02 6.33
N MET A 53 -3.84 -3.90 5.35
CA MET A 53 -4.02 -2.66 4.59
C MET A 53 -4.62 -1.53 5.41
N GLY A 54 -5.35 -1.88 6.47
CA GLY A 54 -5.96 -0.94 7.40
C GLY A 54 -5.09 -0.56 8.60
N THR A 55 -3.84 -1.05 8.67
CA THR A 55 -2.98 -0.91 9.86
C THR A 55 -2.95 0.51 10.41
N VAL A 56 -2.65 1.51 9.59
CA VAL A 56 -2.56 2.93 9.99
C VAL A 56 -3.81 3.74 9.67
N ILE A 57 -4.77 3.16 8.94
CA ILE A 57 -6.03 3.85 8.64
C ILE A 57 -6.84 3.96 9.92
N PRO A 58 -7.35 5.16 10.26
CA PRO A 58 -8.15 5.35 11.48
C PRO A 58 -9.42 4.48 11.50
N GLU A 59 -9.85 4.08 12.70
CA GLU A 59 -11.01 3.19 12.91
C GLU A 59 -12.30 3.77 12.34
N ASN A 60 -12.49 5.09 12.39
CA ASN A 60 -13.67 5.76 11.82
C ASN A 60 -13.75 5.67 10.29
N TYR A 61 -12.69 5.21 9.63
CA TYR A 61 -12.65 4.87 8.21
C TYR A 61 -12.48 3.36 7.97
N GLY A 62 -12.73 2.54 8.98
CA GLY A 62 -12.71 1.09 8.87
C GLY A 62 -11.32 0.45 8.93
N GLY A 63 -10.30 1.21 9.36
CA GLY A 63 -8.96 0.70 9.63
C GLY A 63 -8.78 0.22 11.06
N LEU A 64 -7.54 -0.11 11.41
CA LEU A 64 -7.15 -0.60 12.74
C LEU A 64 -6.65 0.51 13.68
N GLY A 65 -6.33 1.68 13.15
CA GLY A 65 -5.83 2.81 13.94
C GLY A 65 -4.51 2.56 14.67
N LEU A 66 -3.72 1.57 14.19
CA LEU A 66 -2.42 1.24 14.78
C LEU A 66 -1.34 2.25 14.33
N GLY A 67 -0.14 2.10 14.90
CA GLY A 67 0.98 2.99 14.59
C GLY A 67 1.79 2.58 13.36
N TYR A 68 2.73 3.46 12.99
CA TYR A 68 3.67 3.18 11.90
C TYR A 68 4.68 2.08 12.26
N LEU A 69 4.91 1.79 13.55
CA LEU A 69 5.76 0.67 13.94
C LEU A 69 5.13 -0.67 13.53
N GLU A 70 3.83 -0.84 13.75
CA GLU A 70 3.09 -2.03 13.32
C GLU A 70 3.10 -2.14 11.79
N LEU A 71 2.95 -1.01 11.08
CA LEU A 71 3.06 -0.99 9.63
C LEU A 71 4.47 -1.40 9.16
N CYS A 72 5.54 -0.93 9.84
CA CYS A 72 6.92 -1.33 9.55
C CYS A 72 7.14 -2.84 9.77
N VAL A 73 6.55 -3.42 10.82
CA VAL A 73 6.62 -4.86 11.07
C VAL A 73 6.01 -5.66 9.92
N VAL A 74 4.83 -5.25 9.44
CA VAL A 74 4.18 -5.88 8.27
C VAL A 74 5.01 -5.68 7.00
N ALA A 75 5.54 -4.47 6.79
CA ALA A 75 6.37 -4.14 5.64
C ALA A 75 7.64 -4.98 5.55
N GLU A 76 8.31 -5.18 6.69
CA GLU A 76 9.52 -6.03 6.78
C GLU A 76 9.22 -7.47 6.35
N GLU A 77 8.13 -8.05 6.84
CA GLU A 77 7.77 -9.42 6.50
C GLU A 77 7.31 -9.57 5.04
N LEU A 78 6.57 -8.59 4.49
CA LEU A 78 6.22 -8.54 3.07
C LEU A 78 7.47 -8.47 2.19
N GLY A 79 8.43 -7.61 2.54
CA GLY A 79 9.72 -7.49 1.84
C GLY A 79 10.55 -8.76 1.93
N ARG A 80 10.60 -9.38 3.09
CA ARG A 80 11.32 -10.65 3.33
C ARG A 80 10.77 -11.79 2.48
N ALA A 81 9.45 -11.82 2.28
CA ALA A 81 8.78 -12.82 1.44
C ALA A 81 8.81 -12.45 -0.06
N LEU A 82 9.32 -11.26 -0.43
CA LEU A 82 9.21 -10.71 -1.79
C LEU A 82 7.78 -10.73 -2.31
N ALA A 83 6.80 -10.40 -1.44
CA ALA A 83 5.39 -10.52 -1.74
C ALA A 83 5.01 -9.69 -2.98
N PRO A 84 4.54 -10.34 -4.07
CA PRO A 84 4.22 -9.64 -5.31
C PRO A 84 2.82 -9.04 -5.21
N VAL A 85 2.71 -7.95 -4.45
CA VAL A 85 1.46 -7.25 -4.17
C VAL A 85 1.68 -5.73 -4.15
N PRO A 86 0.70 -4.91 -4.55
CA PRO A 86 0.82 -3.46 -4.65
C PRO A 86 0.68 -2.76 -3.29
N PHE A 87 1.33 -3.32 -2.23
CA PHE A 87 1.18 -2.82 -0.87
C PHE A 87 1.79 -1.42 -0.70
N SER A 88 2.96 -1.17 -1.32
CA SER A 88 3.65 0.11 -1.20
C SER A 88 2.91 1.25 -1.92
N SER A 89 2.42 1.03 -3.13
CA SER A 89 1.66 2.04 -3.88
C SER A 89 0.33 2.35 -3.21
N THR A 90 -0.35 1.33 -2.68
CA THR A 90 -1.66 1.48 -2.07
C THR A 90 -1.60 2.00 -0.64
N VAL A 91 -0.80 1.37 0.24
CA VAL A 91 -0.82 1.69 1.68
C VAL A 91 0.16 2.81 2.02
N TYR A 92 1.43 2.75 1.55
CA TYR A 92 2.42 3.76 1.92
C TYR A 92 2.29 5.06 1.13
N LEU A 93 1.64 5.04 -0.05
CA LEU A 93 1.52 6.22 -0.88
C LEU A 93 0.08 6.72 -0.98
N PHE A 94 -0.84 5.92 -1.49
CA PHE A 94 -2.20 6.39 -1.77
C PHE A 94 -3.03 6.61 -0.51
N ALA A 95 -3.03 5.66 0.43
CA ALA A 95 -3.76 5.83 1.69
C ALA A 95 -3.19 7.01 2.51
N GLU A 96 -1.86 7.15 2.58
CA GLU A 96 -1.21 8.29 3.24
C GLU A 96 -1.58 9.62 2.58
N LEU A 97 -1.57 9.69 1.25
CA LEU A 97 -2.00 10.89 0.53
C LEU A 97 -3.44 11.26 0.86
N LEU A 98 -4.34 10.29 0.88
CA LEU A 98 -5.75 10.51 1.25
C LEU A 98 -5.88 11.02 2.68
N MET A 99 -5.18 10.42 3.64
CA MET A 99 -5.21 10.86 5.04
C MET A 99 -4.66 12.27 5.21
N ALA A 100 -3.59 12.61 4.50
CA ALA A 100 -2.93 13.91 4.61
C ALA A 100 -3.67 15.04 3.86
N ALA A 101 -4.21 14.78 2.67
CA ALA A 101 -4.70 15.81 1.77
C ALA A 101 -6.07 15.54 1.14
N GLY A 102 -6.68 14.39 1.38
CA GLY A 102 -8.01 14.05 0.87
C GLY A 102 -9.12 14.86 1.53
N SER A 103 -10.18 15.19 0.78
CA SER A 103 -11.41 15.70 1.38
C SER A 103 -12.09 14.62 2.24
N GLU A 104 -12.97 15.04 3.15
CA GLU A 104 -13.73 14.09 3.98
C GLU A 104 -14.56 13.10 3.15
N GLU A 105 -15.10 13.56 2.02
CA GLU A 105 -15.83 12.71 1.07
C GLU A 105 -14.90 11.66 0.43
N GLN A 106 -13.69 12.07 0.03
CA GLN A 106 -12.69 11.16 -0.51
C GLN A 106 -12.22 10.15 0.54
N LYS A 107 -11.92 10.59 1.76
CA LYS A 107 -11.53 9.71 2.86
C LYS A 107 -12.60 8.66 3.14
N LYS A 108 -13.86 9.08 3.32
CA LYS A 108 -15.00 8.18 3.56
C LYS A 108 -15.25 7.19 2.43
N LYS A 109 -14.96 7.57 1.19
CA LYS A 109 -15.15 6.73 0.02
C LYS A 109 -14.04 5.69 -0.15
N TYR A 110 -12.79 6.11 -0.06
CA TYR A 110 -11.64 5.30 -0.47
C TYR A 110 -10.95 4.56 0.68
N LEU A 111 -10.77 5.18 1.86
CA LEU A 111 -10.06 4.54 2.96
C LEU A 111 -10.70 3.22 3.43
N PRO A 112 -12.05 3.13 3.59
CA PRO A 112 -12.67 1.84 3.91
C PRO A 112 -12.49 0.79 2.80
N ALA A 113 -12.50 1.21 1.53
CA ALA A 113 -12.31 0.30 0.42
C ALA A 113 -10.87 -0.24 0.35
N ILE A 114 -9.86 0.57 0.70
CA ILE A 114 -8.48 0.13 0.87
C ILE A 114 -8.39 -0.87 2.02
N ALA A 115 -8.87 -0.48 3.20
CA ALA A 115 -8.72 -1.26 4.43
C ALA A 115 -9.34 -2.66 4.34
N THR A 116 -10.52 -2.78 3.68
CA THR A 116 -11.33 -4.00 3.76
C THR A 116 -11.47 -4.77 2.44
N ARG A 117 -11.29 -4.10 1.31
CA ARG A 117 -11.54 -4.71 -0.02
C ARG A 117 -10.28 -4.85 -0.86
N GLY A 118 -9.16 -4.33 -0.38
CA GLY A 118 -7.93 -4.32 -1.14
C GLY A 118 -8.02 -3.50 -2.44
N LEU A 119 -8.74 -2.36 -2.38
CA LEU A 119 -8.73 -1.42 -3.49
C LEU A 119 -7.27 -1.03 -3.77
N THR A 120 -6.86 -1.17 -5.02
CA THR A 120 -5.55 -0.73 -5.49
C THR A 120 -5.72 0.57 -6.24
N ASP A 121 -4.93 1.58 -5.88
CA ASP A 121 -4.85 2.82 -6.64
C ASP A 121 -3.40 3.31 -6.69
N PRO A 122 -2.86 3.55 -7.88
CA PRO A 122 -1.50 4.01 -8.03
C PRO A 122 -1.37 5.49 -7.69
N PHE A 123 -0.26 5.86 -7.08
CA PHE A 123 0.12 7.25 -6.89
C PHE A 123 1.14 7.69 -7.94
N ALA A 124 0.68 8.48 -8.90
CA ALA A 124 1.51 8.99 -9.99
C ALA A 124 2.04 10.40 -9.65
N ARG A 125 3.34 10.49 -9.31
CA ARG A 125 3.98 11.75 -8.92
C ARG A 125 4.85 12.35 -10.01
N ALA A 126 5.67 11.56 -10.67
CA ALA A 126 6.65 12.03 -11.64
C ALA A 126 6.01 12.44 -12.98
N GLU A 127 6.55 13.47 -13.62
CA GLU A 127 6.14 13.96 -14.95
C GLU A 127 7.30 13.92 -15.96
N ALA A 128 8.53 13.80 -15.45
CA ALA A 128 9.75 13.65 -16.24
C ALA A 128 10.81 12.93 -15.41
N ALA A 129 11.90 12.51 -16.03
CA ALA A 129 13.07 12.01 -15.33
C ALA A 129 13.68 13.10 -14.44
N GLY A 130 14.20 12.70 -13.27
CA GLY A 130 14.85 13.60 -12.29
C GLY A 130 14.05 13.78 -11.00
N ALA A 131 14.48 14.73 -10.19
CA ALA A 131 13.87 15.00 -8.90
C ALA A 131 12.46 15.59 -9.04
N VAL A 132 11.50 15.00 -8.32
CA VAL A 132 10.15 15.53 -8.25
C VAL A 132 10.08 16.62 -7.18
N THR A 133 9.91 17.85 -7.62
CA THR A 133 9.76 19.03 -6.76
C THR A 133 8.43 19.73 -7.09
N PRO A 134 7.89 20.57 -6.21
CA PRO A 134 6.69 21.36 -6.54
C PRO A 134 6.85 22.19 -7.83
N LYS A 135 8.07 22.63 -8.14
CA LYS A 135 8.37 23.40 -9.36
C LYS A 135 8.39 22.55 -10.64
N SER A 136 8.57 21.24 -10.54
CA SER A 136 8.59 20.32 -11.69
C SER A 136 7.21 19.80 -12.07
N ILE A 137 6.18 20.05 -11.25
CA ILE A 137 4.82 19.61 -11.51
C ILE A 137 4.14 20.58 -12.49
N ARG A 138 3.69 20.06 -13.62
CA ARG A 138 3.03 20.81 -14.71
C ARG A 138 1.59 20.39 -14.96
N VAL A 139 1.17 19.24 -14.42
CA VAL A 139 -0.24 18.84 -14.46
C VAL A 139 -1.10 19.94 -13.87
N SER A 140 -2.14 20.33 -14.57
CA SER A 140 -3.03 21.40 -14.18
C SER A 140 -4.47 20.92 -14.03
N PHE A 141 -5.19 21.52 -13.09
CA PHE A 141 -6.63 21.33 -12.90
C PHE A 141 -7.36 22.64 -13.16
N LYS A 142 -8.17 22.70 -14.22
CA LYS A 142 -8.93 23.89 -14.61
C LYS A 142 -10.33 23.49 -15.10
N GLY A 143 -11.35 24.20 -14.62
CA GLY A 143 -12.73 23.96 -15.06
C GLY A 143 -13.20 22.51 -14.86
N GLY A 144 -12.82 21.86 -13.78
CA GLY A 144 -13.18 20.45 -13.51
C GLY A 144 -12.41 19.42 -14.33
N LYS A 145 -11.42 19.83 -15.13
CA LYS A 145 -10.61 18.94 -15.99
C LYS A 145 -9.15 18.89 -15.53
N LEU A 146 -8.61 17.69 -15.45
CA LEU A 146 -7.20 17.43 -15.22
C LEU A 146 -6.50 17.31 -16.58
N SER A 147 -5.36 17.99 -16.76
CA SER A 147 -4.57 17.98 -17.99
C SER A 147 -3.10 17.83 -17.69
N GLY A 148 -2.44 16.87 -18.34
CA GLY A 148 -1.01 16.58 -18.21
C GLY A 148 -0.71 15.09 -18.32
N THR A 149 0.56 14.74 -18.13
CA THR A 149 1.05 13.36 -18.20
C THR A 149 1.85 13.03 -16.95
N LYS A 150 1.62 11.87 -16.39
CA LYS A 150 2.43 11.27 -15.32
C LYS A 150 3.18 10.07 -15.86
N ILE A 151 4.39 9.85 -15.34
CA ILE A 151 5.24 8.71 -15.70
C ILE A 151 5.61 7.91 -14.47
N ALA A 152 6.06 6.68 -14.66
CA ALA A 152 6.54 5.80 -13.60
C ALA A 152 5.53 5.68 -12.42
N ALA A 153 4.24 5.53 -12.74
CA ALA A 153 3.23 5.18 -11.76
C ALA A 153 3.39 3.69 -11.43
N ALA A 154 3.86 3.38 -10.22
CA ALA A 154 3.93 2.00 -9.75
C ALA A 154 2.52 1.39 -9.74
N ASP A 155 2.39 0.16 -10.22
CA ASP A 155 1.13 -0.59 -10.32
C ASP A 155 0.02 0.12 -11.13
N GLY A 156 0.39 1.08 -12.00
CA GLY A 156 -0.56 1.92 -12.73
C GLY A 156 -1.20 1.28 -13.96
N MET A 157 -0.87 0.03 -14.27
CA MET A 157 -1.41 -0.74 -15.39
C MET A 157 -2.14 -2.02 -14.94
N ASP A 158 -2.32 -2.21 -13.66
CA ASP A 158 -2.92 -3.41 -13.05
C ASP A 158 -4.42 -3.25 -12.73
#